data_391243bda84389d55afb824b44d36bf3
#
_entry.id   391243bda84389d55afb824b44d36bf3
#
_cell.length_a   1.000
_cell.length_b   1.000
_cell.length_c   1.000
_cell.angle_alpha   90.00
_cell.angle_beta   90.00
_cell.angle_gamma   90.00
#
_symmetry.space_group_name_H-M   'P 1'
#
loop_
_entity.id
_entity.type
_entity.pdbx_description
1 polymer ?
#
loop_
_entity_poly.entity_id
_entity_poly.type
_entity_poly.pdbx_seq_one_letter_code
_entity_poly.pdbx_strand_id
1 'polypeptide(L)'
;KLKAATYNPRQISTKQYKDLKESITKFGLVDPIIVNQYFTENYYVVIGGHQRLKICKELGYKDIGCIILDLNKEQERELNIRLNKNTGDFDMDILANEFDIDELTDWGFKHIDLDINIDKIEEDKEDEYIITIKETNISKANLLFKELDERGLDVKIKL
;
A
#
# COMPACT_ATOMS: atom_id res chain seq x y z
N LYS A 1 24.28 -2.20 2.27
CA LYS A 1 23.39 -3.39 2.36
C LYS A 1 21.96 -2.95 2.13
N LEU A 2 21.18 -3.67 1.26
CA LEU A 2 19.77 -3.36 1.02
C LEU A 2 18.89 -4.11 2.04
N LYS A 3 17.94 -3.40 2.65
CA LYS A 3 16.88 -3.96 3.50
C LYS A 3 15.51 -3.64 2.87
N ALA A 4 14.58 -4.58 2.87
CA ALA A 4 13.21 -4.32 2.47
C ALA A 4 12.51 -3.50 3.56
N ALA A 5 11.62 -2.57 3.16
CA ALA A 5 10.73 -1.89 4.09
C ALA A 5 9.73 -2.91 4.66
N THR A 6 9.60 -2.95 6.00
CA THR A 6 8.68 -3.89 6.69
C THR A 6 7.21 -3.53 6.47
N TYR A 7 6.93 -2.25 6.20
CA TYR A 7 5.62 -1.67 5.99
C TYR A 7 5.19 -1.62 4.50
N ASN A 8 5.87 -2.35 3.60
CA ASN A 8 5.48 -2.36 2.19
C ASN A 8 4.23 -3.23 1.95
N PRO A 9 3.06 -2.64 1.64
CA PRO A 9 1.79 -3.36 1.53
C PRO A 9 1.57 -4.01 0.17
N ARG A 10 2.50 -3.81 -0.80
CA ARG A 10 2.28 -4.26 -2.18
C ARG A 10 2.53 -5.73 -2.37
N GLN A 11 1.53 -6.40 -2.95
CA GLN A 11 1.61 -7.77 -3.45
C GLN A 11 1.37 -7.81 -4.97
N ILE A 12 1.83 -8.87 -5.62
CA ILE A 12 1.57 -9.13 -7.04
C ILE A 12 1.15 -10.59 -7.22
N SER A 13 0.32 -10.85 -8.24
CA SER A 13 -0.11 -12.22 -8.57
C SER A 13 1.05 -13.06 -9.11
N THR A 14 0.89 -14.38 -9.07
CA THR A 14 1.87 -15.32 -9.63
C THR A 14 2.13 -15.07 -11.11
N LYS A 15 1.08 -14.66 -11.86
CA LYS A 15 1.21 -14.33 -13.28
C LYS A 15 2.07 -13.09 -13.46
N GLN A 16 1.73 -11.99 -12.78
CA GLN A 16 2.51 -10.74 -12.81
C GLN A 16 3.98 -10.96 -12.43
N TYR A 17 4.23 -11.84 -11.44
CA TYR A 17 5.59 -12.18 -11.05
C TYR A 17 6.36 -12.88 -12.17
N LYS A 18 5.73 -13.85 -12.87
CA LYS A 18 6.34 -14.55 -14.01
C LYS A 18 6.64 -13.60 -15.16
N ASP A 19 5.67 -12.76 -15.53
CA ASP A 19 5.79 -11.80 -16.63
C ASP A 19 6.93 -10.80 -16.35
N LEU A 20 7.02 -10.31 -15.11
CA LEU A 20 8.09 -9.43 -14.66
C LEU A 20 9.46 -10.14 -14.68
N LYS A 21 9.51 -11.41 -14.26
CA LYS A 21 10.76 -12.20 -14.29
C LYS A 21 11.23 -12.45 -15.71
N GLU A 22 10.33 -12.75 -16.63
CA GLU A 22 10.65 -12.91 -18.05
C GLU A 22 11.18 -11.60 -18.63
N SER A 23 10.53 -10.49 -18.35
CA SER A 23 10.98 -9.15 -18.78
C SER A 23 12.40 -8.84 -18.27
N ILE A 24 12.68 -9.05 -16.99
CA ILE A 24 14.01 -8.80 -16.43
C ILE A 24 15.05 -9.76 -17.03
N THR A 25 14.68 -11.00 -17.28
CA THR A 25 15.58 -11.98 -17.92
C THR A 25 15.94 -11.56 -19.35
N LYS A 26 14.97 -11.00 -20.09
CA LYS A 26 15.15 -10.63 -21.51
C LYS A 26 15.84 -9.28 -21.70
N PHE A 27 15.47 -8.28 -20.91
CA PHE A 27 15.88 -6.89 -21.10
C PHE A 27 16.81 -6.37 -20.01
N GLY A 28 17.06 -7.14 -18.96
CA GLY A 28 17.75 -6.70 -17.77
C GLY A 28 16.86 -5.85 -16.85
N LEU A 29 17.45 -5.29 -15.81
CA LEU A 29 16.76 -4.37 -14.90
C LEU A 29 16.72 -2.97 -15.52
N VAL A 30 15.71 -2.68 -16.32
CA VAL A 30 15.53 -1.39 -17.01
C VAL A 30 15.07 -0.29 -16.05
N ASP A 31 14.17 -0.63 -15.11
CA ASP A 31 13.61 0.29 -14.12
C ASP A 31 14.33 0.10 -12.77
N PRO A 32 15.14 1.08 -12.31
CA PRO A 32 16.00 0.91 -11.13
C PRO A 32 15.21 0.75 -9.84
N ILE A 33 15.86 0.22 -8.81
CA ILE A 33 15.34 0.12 -7.45
C ILE A 33 15.45 1.48 -6.78
N ILE A 34 14.40 1.92 -6.07
CA ILE A 34 14.41 3.16 -5.31
C ILE A 34 14.71 2.84 -3.86
N VAL A 35 15.71 3.49 -3.30
CA VAL A 35 16.19 3.24 -1.93
C VAL A 35 16.38 4.56 -1.18
N ASN A 36 16.11 4.54 0.13
CA ASN A 36 16.45 5.61 1.03
C ASN A 36 17.73 5.28 1.79
N GLN A 37 18.59 6.26 2.00
CA GLN A 37 19.86 6.09 2.67
C GLN A 37 19.76 6.42 4.15
N TYR A 38 20.22 5.49 5.00
CA TYR A 38 20.43 5.72 6.43
C TYR A 38 21.93 5.80 6.71
N PHE A 39 22.45 7.02 6.75
CA PHE A 39 23.89 7.31 6.90
C PHE A 39 24.48 6.73 8.19
N THR A 40 23.74 6.81 9.30
CA THR A 40 24.23 6.38 10.62
C THR A 40 24.33 4.87 10.77
N GLU A 41 23.59 4.11 9.95
CA GLU A 41 23.48 2.66 10.10
C GLU A 41 24.07 1.87 8.92
N ASN A 42 24.65 2.57 7.94
CA ASN A 42 25.32 2.00 6.76
C ASN A 42 24.45 0.98 6.00
N TYR A 43 23.16 1.27 5.84
CA TYR A 43 22.26 0.48 5.01
C TYR A 43 21.30 1.39 4.22
N TYR A 44 20.63 0.77 3.25
CA TYR A 44 19.60 1.41 2.43
C TYR A 44 18.29 0.65 2.59
N VAL A 45 17.19 1.39 2.77
CA VAL A 45 15.84 0.83 2.81
C VAL A 45 15.24 0.91 1.41
N VAL A 46 14.73 -0.21 0.93
CA VAL A 46 14.05 -0.27 -0.37
C VAL A 46 12.66 0.32 -0.24
N ILE A 47 12.39 1.39 -0.97
CA ILE A 47 11.09 2.07 -1.03
C ILE A 47 10.27 1.56 -2.23
N GLY A 48 10.91 1.42 -3.39
CA GLY A 48 10.27 0.98 -4.63
C GLY A 48 11.04 -0.14 -5.32
N GLY A 49 10.32 -1.08 -5.96
CA GLY A 49 10.92 -2.16 -6.71
C GLY A 49 11.22 -3.44 -5.91
N HIS A 50 10.53 -3.71 -4.82
CA HIS A 50 10.71 -4.92 -3.98
C HIS A 50 10.67 -6.22 -4.78
N GLN A 51 9.71 -6.36 -5.71
CA GLN A 51 9.58 -7.56 -6.54
C GLN A 51 10.73 -7.67 -7.54
N ARG A 52 11.15 -6.54 -8.14
CA ARG A 52 12.33 -6.50 -9.02
C ARG A 52 13.59 -6.92 -8.28
N LEU A 53 13.79 -6.41 -7.05
CA LEU A 53 14.92 -6.82 -6.20
C LEU A 53 14.90 -8.32 -5.91
N LYS A 54 13.72 -8.88 -5.59
CA LYS A 54 13.58 -10.32 -5.35
C LYS A 54 13.98 -11.13 -6.58
N ILE A 55 13.47 -10.76 -7.75
CA ILE A 55 13.77 -11.42 -9.02
C ILE A 55 15.25 -11.29 -9.38
N CYS A 56 15.86 -10.12 -9.24
CA CYS A 56 17.29 -9.94 -9.49
C CYS A 56 18.16 -10.83 -8.60
N LYS A 57 17.80 -11.00 -7.32
CA LYS A 57 18.46 -11.94 -6.42
C LYS A 57 18.33 -13.39 -6.89
N GLU A 58 17.13 -13.81 -7.33
CA GLU A 58 16.89 -15.14 -7.89
C GLU A 58 17.69 -15.40 -9.18
N LEU A 59 17.87 -14.36 -10.00
CA LEU A 59 18.66 -14.42 -11.23
C LEU A 59 20.16 -14.29 -11.01
N GLY A 60 20.61 -14.13 -9.76
CA GLY A 60 22.03 -14.09 -9.40
C GLY A 60 22.73 -12.76 -9.69
N TYR A 61 21.99 -11.66 -9.80
CA TYR A 61 22.60 -10.33 -9.95
C TYR A 61 23.45 -9.99 -8.73
N LYS A 62 24.72 -9.64 -8.96
CA LYS A 62 25.65 -9.19 -7.92
C LYS A 62 25.49 -7.72 -7.61
N ASP A 63 25.23 -6.92 -8.62
CA ASP A 63 25.06 -5.48 -8.57
C ASP A 63 23.74 -5.08 -9.21
N ILE A 64 23.07 -4.08 -8.63
CA ILE A 64 21.76 -3.62 -9.06
C ILE A 64 21.75 -2.09 -9.08
N GLY A 65 21.30 -1.50 -10.19
CA GLY A 65 21.11 -0.07 -10.30
C GLY A 65 20.05 0.45 -9.32
N CYS A 66 20.39 1.48 -8.53
CA CYS A 66 19.50 2.09 -7.56
C CYS A 66 19.46 3.60 -7.72
N ILE A 67 18.27 4.18 -7.48
CA ILE A 67 18.11 5.61 -7.21
C ILE A 67 18.20 5.78 -5.69
N ILE A 68 19.16 6.56 -5.23
CA ILE A 68 19.38 6.80 -3.79
C ILE A 68 18.73 8.11 -3.41
N LEU A 69 17.86 8.07 -2.40
CA LEU A 69 17.19 9.21 -1.82
C LEU A 69 17.70 9.47 -0.40
N ASP A 70 17.50 10.71 0.06
CA ASP A 70 17.79 11.15 1.42
C ASP A 70 16.49 11.75 2.00
N LEU A 71 15.67 10.89 2.58
CA LEU A 71 14.35 11.23 3.08
C LEU A 71 14.28 10.99 4.60
N ASN A 72 13.48 11.80 5.29
CA ASN A 72 13.11 11.47 6.65
C ASN A 72 12.12 10.27 6.65
N LYS A 73 11.82 9.74 7.83
CA LYS A 73 11.01 8.51 7.97
C LYS A 73 9.58 8.69 7.46
N GLU A 74 8.99 9.85 7.67
CA GLU A 74 7.64 10.20 7.22
C GLU A 74 7.58 10.25 5.69
N GLN A 75 8.47 11.01 5.07
CA GLN A 75 8.60 11.08 3.61
C GLN A 75 8.88 9.72 2.96
N GLU A 76 9.68 8.87 3.61
CA GLU A 76 9.96 7.52 3.13
C GLU A 76 8.68 6.68 3.08
N ARG A 77 7.87 6.70 4.15
CA ARG A 77 6.58 5.98 4.23
C ARG A 77 5.59 6.52 3.20
N GLU A 78 5.42 7.84 3.13
CA GLU A 78 4.57 8.50 2.15
C GLU A 78 4.95 8.10 0.72
N LEU A 79 6.23 8.19 0.37
CA LEU A 79 6.70 7.85 -0.98
C LEU A 79 6.47 6.36 -1.31
N ASN A 80 6.67 5.46 -0.35
CA ASN A 80 6.38 4.04 -0.54
C ASN A 80 4.91 3.82 -0.95
N ILE A 81 3.97 4.46 -0.25
CA ILE A 81 2.54 4.36 -0.56
C ILE A 81 2.23 4.99 -1.92
N ARG A 82 2.68 6.21 -2.19
CA ARG A 82 2.43 6.89 -3.48
C ARG A 82 2.94 6.12 -4.69
N LEU A 83 4.11 5.50 -4.60
CA LEU A 83 4.68 4.68 -5.67
C LEU A 83 3.87 3.40 -5.93
N ASN A 84 3.23 2.87 -4.92
CA ASN A 84 2.47 1.63 -5.02
C ASN A 84 0.99 1.85 -5.40
N LYS A 85 0.43 3.03 -5.11
CA LYS A 85 -1.00 3.34 -5.30
C LYS A 85 -1.50 3.09 -6.73
N ASN A 86 -0.71 3.42 -7.73
CA ASN A 86 -1.15 3.39 -9.13
C ASN A 86 -0.82 2.08 -9.86
N THR A 87 -0.21 1.08 -9.21
CA THR A 87 0.41 -0.04 -9.93
C THR A 87 0.19 -1.43 -9.34
N GLY A 88 -0.67 -1.61 -8.31
CA GLY A 88 -0.89 -2.94 -7.74
C GLY A 88 -1.95 -2.95 -6.64
N ASP A 89 -2.31 -4.13 -6.23
CA ASP A 89 -3.20 -4.35 -5.10
C ASP A 89 -2.45 -4.13 -3.78
N PHE A 90 -3.16 -3.63 -2.77
CA PHE A 90 -2.63 -3.43 -1.43
C PHE A 90 -2.99 -4.60 -0.52
N ASP A 91 -2.07 -4.93 0.37
CA ASP A 91 -2.41 -5.71 1.55
C ASP A 91 -3.12 -4.76 2.54
N MET A 92 -4.43 -4.90 2.64
CA MET A 92 -5.27 -3.99 3.43
C MET A 92 -5.01 -4.10 4.92
N ASP A 93 -4.58 -5.28 5.41
CA ASP A 93 -4.23 -5.47 6.82
C ASP A 93 -2.96 -4.69 7.17
N ILE A 94 -1.96 -4.73 6.31
CA ILE A 94 -0.74 -3.92 6.49
C ILE A 94 -1.08 -2.43 6.41
N LEU A 95 -1.92 -2.03 5.45
CA LEU A 95 -2.30 -0.62 5.28
C LEU A 95 -2.99 -0.09 6.54
N ALA A 96 -4.00 -0.82 7.05
CA ALA A 96 -4.77 -0.42 8.23
C ALA A 96 -3.95 -0.42 9.53
N ASN A 97 -2.94 -1.28 9.66
CA ASN A 97 -2.14 -1.38 10.88
C ASN A 97 -0.94 -0.43 10.92
N GLU A 98 -0.45 0.00 9.77
CA GLU A 98 0.79 0.79 9.68
C GLU A 98 0.57 2.27 9.36
N PHE A 99 -0.63 2.66 8.87
CA PHE A 99 -0.89 4.01 8.39
C PHE A 99 -2.22 4.54 8.94
N ASP A 100 -2.24 5.83 9.30
CA ASP A 100 -3.46 6.52 9.69
C ASP A 100 -4.32 6.85 8.46
N ILE A 101 -5.64 6.91 8.67
CA ILE A 101 -6.61 7.16 7.59
C ILE A 101 -6.45 8.56 7.00
N ASP A 102 -6.09 9.55 7.83
CA ASP A 102 -5.87 10.92 7.37
C ASP A 102 -4.66 10.98 6.44
N GLU A 103 -3.55 10.31 6.80
CA GLU A 103 -2.37 10.18 5.95
C GLU A 103 -2.73 9.55 4.59
N LEU A 104 -3.49 8.44 4.61
CA LEU A 104 -3.91 7.74 3.40
C LEU A 104 -4.81 8.62 2.52
N THR A 105 -5.72 9.38 3.12
CA THR A 105 -6.61 10.30 2.41
C THR A 105 -5.83 11.44 1.77
N ASP A 106 -4.89 12.04 2.47
CA ASP A 106 -4.00 13.08 1.95
C ASP A 106 -3.13 12.57 0.79
N TRP A 107 -2.74 11.31 0.83
CA TRP A 107 -2.01 10.66 -0.25
C TRP A 107 -2.90 10.17 -1.39
N GLY A 108 -4.21 10.46 -1.31
CA GLY A 108 -5.21 10.33 -2.37
C GLY A 108 -5.92 8.99 -2.42
N PHE A 109 -5.95 8.21 -1.35
CA PHE A 109 -6.87 7.08 -1.23
C PHE A 109 -8.31 7.58 -1.09
N LYS A 110 -9.23 6.88 -1.74
CA LYS A 110 -10.68 7.11 -1.61
C LYS A 110 -11.30 5.87 -0.96
N HIS A 111 -12.51 6.02 -0.39
CA HIS A 111 -13.24 4.88 0.21
C HIS A 111 -13.39 3.68 -0.74
N ILE A 112 -13.58 3.96 -2.03
CA ILE A 112 -13.71 2.95 -3.09
C ILE A 112 -12.41 2.16 -3.30
N ASP A 113 -11.25 2.77 -3.02
CA ASP A 113 -9.94 2.11 -3.13
C ASP A 113 -9.73 1.09 -1.99
N LEU A 114 -10.55 1.18 -0.92
CA LEU A 114 -10.51 0.31 0.24
C LEU A 114 -11.40 -0.95 0.10
N ASP A 115 -11.95 -1.19 -1.09
CA ASP A 115 -12.78 -2.38 -1.43
C ASP A 115 -14.00 -2.55 -0.50
N ILE A 116 -14.62 -1.42 -0.12
CA ILE A 116 -15.80 -1.41 0.74
C ILE A 116 -17.04 -1.65 -0.12
N ASN A 117 -17.63 -2.84 0.02
CA ASN A 117 -18.90 -3.17 -0.61
C ASN A 117 -20.05 -2.38 0.06
N ILE A 118 -20.51 -1.34 -0.62
CA ILE A 118 -21.75 -0.64 -0.23
C ILE A 118 -22.90 -1.39 -0.89
N ASP A 119 -23.52 -2.31 -0.15
CA ASP A 119 -24.53 -3.23 -0.71
C ASP A 119 -25.90 -2.60 -0.94
N LYS A 120 -26.26 -1.49 -0.29
CA LYS A 120 -27.52 -0.77 -0.56
C LYS A 120 -27.60 0.58 0.16
N ILE A 121 -28.07 1.60 -0.57
CA ILE A 121 -28.72 2.77 0.01
C ILE A 121 -30.21 2.50 -0.08
N GLU A 122 -30.90 2.29 1.04
CA GLU A 122 -32.35 2.30 1.10
C GLU A 122 -32.80 3.70 1.54
N GLU A 123 -33.53 4.40 0.64
CA GLU A 123 -34.20 5.66 0.99
C GLU A 123 -35.43 5.33 1.84
N ASP A 124 -35.37 5.58 3.13
CA ASP A 124 -36.57 5.65 3.97
C ASP A 124 -37.00 7.12 4.15
N LYS A 125 -38.31 7.31 4.12
CA LYS A 125 -38.93 8.64 4.14
C LYS A 125 -38.70 9.31 5.49
N GLU A 126 -37.91 10.32 5.52
CA GLU A 126 -37.62 11.37 6.49
C GLU A 126 -36.10 11.52 6.68
N ASP A 127 -35.44 12.07 5.67
CA ASP A 127 -34.04 12.60 5.71
C ASP A 127 -32.95 11.75 6.46
N GLU A 128 -33.23 10.51 6.82
CA GLU A 128 -32.28 9.56 7.38
C GLU A 128 -31.87 8.51 6.34
N TYR A 129 -30.58 8.51 5.98
CA TYR A 129 -30.02 7.49 5.09
C TYR A 129 -29.29 6.45 5.93
N ILE A 130 -29.73 5.17 5.83
CA ILE A 130 -29.06 4.05 6.48
C ILE A 130 -28.18 3.35 5.46
N ILE A 131 -26.86 3.45 5.64
CA ILE A 131 -25.88 2.73 4.83
C ILE A 131 -25.45 1.48 5.60
N THR A 132 -25.73 0.30 5.07
CA THR A 132 -25.29 -0.95 5.65
C THR A 132 -24.07 -1.45 4.91
N ILE A 133 -22.93 -1.53 5.60
CA ILE A 133 -21.67 -2.01 5.06
C ILE A 133 -21.39 -3.39 5.67
N LYS A 134 -21.21 -4.39 4.82
CA LYS A 134 -20.81 -5.74 5.22
C LYS A 134 -19.32 -5.91 4.99
N GLU A 135 -18.53 -5.86 6.04
CA GLU A 135 -17.10 -6.08 6.00
C GLU A 135 -16.75 -7.21 6.98
N THR A 136 -16.04 -8.21 6.49
CA THR A 136 -15.61 -9.38 7.29
C THR A 136 -14.22 -9.21 7.88
N ASN A 137 -13.44 -8.23 7.37
CA ASN A 137 -12.13 -7.90 7.88
C ASN A 137 -12.24 -6.83 8.96
N ILE A 138 -11.87 -7.17 10.19
CA ILE A 138 -11.98 -6.31 11.37
C ILE A 138 -11.14 -5.03 11.22
N SER A 139 -9.95 -5.12 10.63
CA SER A 139 -9.07 -3.96 10.44
C SER A 139 -9.67 -2.94 9.47
N LYS A 140 -10.27 -3.41 8.36
CA LYS A 140 -11.00 -2.55 7.41
C LYS A 140 -12.25 -1.93 8.07
N ALA A 141 -13.00 -2.71 8.84
CA ALA A 141 -14.18 -2.22 9.53
C ALA A 141 -13.85 -1.11 10.54
N ASN A 142 -12.76 -1.25 11.29
CA ASN A 142 -12.29 -0.24 12.24
C ASN A 142 -11.82 1.05 11.55
N LEU A 143 -11.13 0.91 10.43
CA LEU A 143 -10.68 2.04 9.62
C LEU A 143 -11.87 2.88 9.13
N LEU A 144 -12.88 2.21 8.59
CA LEU A 144 -14.10 2.84 8.11
C LEU A 144 -14.91 3.48 9.24
N PHE A 145 -15.04 2.78 10.38
CA PHE A 145 -15.73 3.31 11.56
C PHE A 145 -15.13 4.64 11.99
N LYS A 146 -13.81 4.68 12.15
CA LYS A 146 -13.08 5.91 12.56
C LYS A 146 -13.36 7.06 11.59
N GLU A 147 -13.29 6.81 10.30
CA GLU A 147 -13.53 7.83 9.28
C GLU A 147 -14.95 8.39 9.28
N LEU A 148 -15.96 7.51 9.40
CA LEU A 148 -17.36 7.93 9.42
C LEU A 148 -17.73 8.67 10.70
N ASP A 149 -17.17 8.26 11.84
CA ASP A 149 -17.34 8.92 13.14
C ASP A 149 -16.72 10.33 13.12
N GLU A 150 -15.53 10.50 12.56
CA GLU A 150 -14.86 11.80 12.41
C GLU A 150 -15.62 12.78 11.49
N ARG A 151 -16.42 12.26 10.57
CA ARG A 151 -17.34 13.07 9.74
C ARG A 151 -18.66 13.42 10.42
N GLY A 152 -18.84 13.00 11.68
CA GLY A 152 -20.03 13.28 12.47
C GLY A 152 -21.23 12.41 12.12
N LEU A 153 -21.01 11.24 11.49
CA LEU A 153 -22.06 10.25 11.21
C LEU A 153 -22.26 9.34 12.42
N ASP A 154 -23.52 9.03 12.77
CA ASP A 154 -23.82 8.07 13.84
C ASP A 154 -23.59 6.64 13.32
N VAL A 155 -22.47 6.06 13.70
CA VAL A 155 -22.03 4.76 13.20
C VAL A 155 -22.16 3.68 14.27
N LYS A 156 -22.70 2.52 13.91
CA LYS A 156 -22.84 1.37 14.80
C LYS A 156 -22.25 0.11 14.16
N ILE A 157 -21.26 -0.49 14.80
CA ILE A 157 -20.73 -1.80 14.41
C ILE A 157 -21.59 -2.89 15.04
N LYS A 158 -22.13 -3.81 14.23
CA LYS A 158 -22.69 -5.08 14.70
C LYS A 158 -21.65 -6.16 14.44
N LEU A 159 -21.14 -6.73 15.51
CA LEU A 159 -20.28 -7.92 15.50
C LEU A 159 -21.11 -9.16 15.36
#